data_29513a5f5c6fd2590732862362dbb264
#
_entry.id   29513a5f5c6fd2590732862362dbb264
#
_cell.length_a   1.000
_cell.length_b   1.000
_cell.length_c   1.000
_cell.angle_alpha   90.00
_cell.angle_beta   90.00
_cell.angle_gamma   90.00
#
_symmetry.space_group_name_H-M   'P 1'
#
loop_
_entity.id
_entity.type
_entity.pdbx_description
1 polymer ?
#
loop_
_entity_poly.entity_id
_entity_poly.type
_entity_poly.pdbx_seq_one_letter_code
_entity_poly.pdbx_strand_id
1 'polypeptide(L)' 'MDLDKYKYFNLQISNSAVEIQINRPEKKNAFNPEMVYELCDIWEIIESNSNIKLGILRSVSTEFFSAGADLK' A
#
# COMPACT_ATOMS: atom_id res chain seq x y z
N MET A 1 5.56 1.30 14.44
CA MET A 1 5.23 0.77 13.09
C MET A 1 6.43 0.99 12.17
N ASP A 2 6.91 -0.06 11.55
CA ASP A 2 8.01 0.01 10.59
C ASP A 2 7.44 0.36 9.22
N LEU A 3 7.65 1.59 8.78
CA LEU A 3 7.08 2.10 7.52
C LEU A 3 7.89 1.71 6.28
N ASP A 4 9.10 1.20 6.48
CA ASP A 4 10.02 0.94 5.38
C ASP A 4 10.18 -0.54 5.03
N LYS A 5 9.43 -1.41 5.70
CA LYS A 5 9.64 -2.85 5.51
C LYS A 5 8.98 -3.42 4.27
N TYR A 6 8.12 -2.65 3.60
CA TYR A 6 7.36 -3.13 2.45
C TYR A 6 8.08 -2.85 1.14
N LYS A 7 8.09 -3.85 0.27
CA LYS A 7 8.77 -3.76 -1.02
C LYS A 7 7.97 -2.97 -2.05
N TYR A 8 6.63 -3.13 -2.02
CA TYR A 8 5.77 -2.57 -3.06
C TYR A 8 4.90 -1.42 -2.59
N PHE A 9 4.98 -1.07 -1.32
CA PHE A 9 4.16 -0.01 -0.75
C PHE A 9 5.01 0.94 0.07
N ASN A 10 4.76 2.23 -0.11
CA ASN A 10 5.34 3.27 0.72
C ASN A 10 4.26 3.78 1.66
N LEU A 11 4.56 3.88 2.95
CA LEU A 11 3.61 4.33 3.94
C LEU A 11 4.02 5.67 4.51
N GLN A 12 3.04 6.56 4.68
CA GLN A 12 3.24 7.82 5.37
C GLN A 12 2.09 8.03 6.35
N ILE A 13 2.42 8.46 7.56
CA ILE A 13 1.42 8.76 8.58
C ILE A 13 1.38 10.27 8.76
N SER A 14 0.17 10.83 8.69
CA SER A 14 -0.07 12.24 8.92
C SER A 14 -1.32 12.36 9.80
N ASN A 15 -1.14 12.89 11.02
CA ASN A 15 -2.21 12.96 12.01
C ASN A 15 -2.76 11.54 12.28
N SER A 16 -4.04 11.30 12.00
CA SER A 16 -4.68 10.01 12.20
C SER A 16 -4.90 9.24 10.90
N ALA A 17 -4.27 9.66 9.80
CA ALA A 17 -4.39 9.01 8.51
C ALA A 17 -3.09 8.34 8.12
N VAL A 18 -3.17 7.18 7.47
CA VAL A 18 -2.03 6.54 6.84
C VAL A 18 -2.23 6.54 5.34
N GLU A 19 -1.23 7.03 4.62
CA GLU A 19 -1.23 7.01 3.16
C GLU A 19 -0.44 5.80 2.70
N ILE A 20 -1.07 4.96 1.90
CA ILE A 20 -0.47 3.73 1.36
C ILE A 20 -0.26 3.96 -0.13
N GLN A 21 0.99 4.14 -0.53
CA GLN A 21 1.33 4.41 -1.93
C GLN A 21 1.77 3.13 -2.61
N ILE A 22 1.08 2.74 -3.67
CA ILE A 22 1.43 1.58 -4.48
C ILE A 22 2.65 1.97 -5.34
N ASN A 23 3.71 1.17 -5.27
CA ASN A 23 4.95 1.46 -5.95
C ASN A 23 5.47 0.22 -6.70
N ARG A 24 4.84 -0.10 -7.83
CA ARG A 24 5.29 -1.15 -8.75
C ARG A 24 5.15 -0.65 -10.19
N PRO A 25 5.86 0.46 -10.53
CA PRO A 25 5.67 1.12 -11.83
C PRO A 25 6.08 0.27 -13.02
N GLU A 26 7.05 -0.63 -12.87
CA GLU A 26 7.51 -1.52 -13.94
C GLU A 26 6.45 -2.48 -14.43
N LYS A 27 5.38 -2.66 -13.67
CA LYS A 27 4.24 -3.49 -14.03
C LYS A 27 2.93 -2.71 -13.95
N LYS A 28 3.00 -1.38 -14.05
CA LYS A 28 1.84 -0.48 -13.96
C LYS A 28 1.02 -0.76 -12.69
N ASN A 29 1.72 -1.02 -11.59
CA ASN A 29 1.12 -1.34 -10.29
C ASN A 29 0.20 -2.57 -10.29
N ALA A 30 0.40 -3.50 -11.25
CA ALA A 30 -0.32 -4.77 -11.23
C ALA A 30 0.04 -5.54 -9.97
N PHE A 31 -0.96 -6.13 -9.32
CA PHE A 31 -0.78 -6.84 -8.06
C PHE A 31 -0.26 -8.26 -8.29
N ASN A 32 0.79 -8.63 -7.57
CA ASN A 32 1.27 -10.01 -7.49
C ASN A 32 0.94 -10.56 -6.09
N PRO A 33 1.13 -11.89 -5.85
CA PRO A 33 0.81 -12.47 -4.54
C PRO A 33 1.55 -11.82 -3.37
N GLU A 34 2.80 -11.42 -3.58
CA GLU A 34 3.59 -10.76 -2.53
C GLU A 34 2.96 -9.43 -2.12
N MET A 35 2.47 -8.65 -3.09
CA MET A 35 1.80 -7.39 -2.81
C MET A 35 0.53 -7.61 -2.01
N VAL A 36 -0.22 -8.67 -2.30
CA VAL A 36 -1.44 -9.00 -1.56
C VAL A 36 -1.10 -9.28 -0.10
N TYR A 37 -0.05 -10.06 0.16
CA TYR A 37 0.38 -10.35 1.52
C TYR A 37 0.82 -9.07 2.25
N GLU A 38 1.56 -8.21 1.56
CA GLU A 38 1.98 -6.93 2.15
C GLU A 38 0.79 -6.05 2.49
N LEU A 39 -0.18 -5.96 1.59
CA LEU A 39 -1.36 -5.15 1.81
C LEU A 39 -2.20 -5.67 2.99
N CYS A 40 -2.34 -6.99 3.11
CA CYS A 40 -3.04 -7.59 4.24
C CYS A 40 -2.34 -7.28 5.55
N ASP A 41 -1.01 -7.33 5.56
CA ASP A 41 -0.22 -7.01 6.75
C ASP A 41 -0.40 -5.54 7.14
N ILE A 42 -0.36 -4.64 6.17
CA ILE A 42 -0.61 -3.21 6.38
C ILE A 42 -1.99 -3.00 6.98
N TRP A 43 -2.99 -3.68 6.44
CA TRP A 43 -4.37 -3.53 6.89
C TRP A 43 -4.55 -3.98 8.34
N GLU A 44 -3.90 -5.08 8.73
CA GLU A 44 -3.93 -5.54 10.12
C GLU A 44 -3.34 -4.50 11.06
N ILE A 45 -2.23 -3.87 10.67
CA ILE A 45 -1.60 -2.82 11.47
C ILE A 45 -2.56 -1.64 11.64
N ILE A 46 -3.23 -1.24 10.56
CA ILE A 46 -4.18 -0.14 10.60
C ILE A 46 -5.34 -0.46 11.55
N GLU A 47 -5.91 -1.66 11.43
CA GLU A 47 -7.03 -2.07 12.26
C GLU A 47 -6.67 -2.19 13.74
N SER A 48 -5.45 -2.59 14.04
CA SER A 48 -5.00 -2.77 15.41
C SER A 48 -4.53 -1.48 16.09
N ASN A 49 -4.38 -0.40 15.33
CA ASN A 49 -3.87 0.87 15.85
C ASN A 49 -5.01 1.88 16.00
N SER A 50 -5.45 2.10 17.23
CA SER A 50 -6.58 2.98 17.52
C SER A 50 -6.32 4.45 17.18
N ASN A 51 -5.07 4.84 16.97
CA ASN A 51 -4.71 6.21 16.60
C ASN A 51 -4.86 6.46 15.09
N ILE A 52 -4.96 5.39 14.30
CA ILE A 52 -5.17 5.51 12.86
C ILE A 52 -6.66 5.35 12.58
N LYS A 53 -7.27 6.38 11.99
CA LYS A 53 -8.70 6.41 11.72
C LYS A 53 -9.04 6.35 10.24
N LEU A 54 -8.03 6.49 9.36
CA LEU A 54 -8.25 6.54 7.92
C LEU A 54 -7.05 5.97 7.18
N GLY A 55 -7.30 5.07 6.24
CA GLY A 55 -6.29 4.59 5.31
C GLY A 55 -6.58 5.13 3.91
N ILE A 56 -5.59 5.70 3.26
CA ILE A 56 -5.71 6.23 1.90
C ILE A 56 -4.80 5.43 0.99
N LEU A 57 -5.38 4.75 0.01
CA LEU A 57 -4.61 3.99 -0.98
C LEU A 57 -4.48 4.80 -2.26
N ARG A 58 -3.24 5.01 -2.70
CA ARG A 58 -2.98 5.77 -3.92
C ARG A 58 -1.76 5.25 -4.65
N SER A 59 -1.62 5.64 -5.91
CA SER A 59 -0.44 5.31 -6.70
C SER A 59 0.59 6.44 -6.64
N VAL A 60 1.87 6.09 -6.73
CA VAL A 60 2.94 7.09 -6.89
C VAL A 60 2.94 7.67 -8.31
N SER A 61 2.35 6.95 -9.27
CA SER A 61 2.25 7.42 -10.64
C SER A 61 1.03 8.30 -10.84
N THR A 62 1.16 9.34 -11.67
CA THR A 62 0.04 10.18 -12.08
C THR A 62 -0.67 9.64 -13.32
N GLU A 63 -0.12 8.62 -13.98
CA GLU A 63 -0.66 8.08 -15.21
C GLU A 63 -1.58 6.88 -15.01
N PHE A 64 -1.38 6.14 -13.92
CA PHE A 64 -2.17 4.94 -13.66
C PHE A 64 -2.23 4.67 -12.15
N PHE A 65 -3.29 4.00 -11.74
CA PHE A 65 -3.42 3.51 -10.37
C PHE A 65 -2.92 2.07 -10.28
N SER A 66 -3.56 1.17 -11.01
CA SER A 66 -3.18 -0.25 -11.06
C SER A 66 -3.66 -0.84 -12.37
N ALA A 67 -2.88 -1.77 -12.94
CA ALA A 67 -3.27 -2.53 -14.12
C ALA A 67 -4.07 -3.78 -13.77
N GLY A 68 -4.37 -4.00 -12.50
CA GLY A 68 -5.10 -5.15 -12.02
C GLY A 68 -4.18 -6.22 -11.45
N ALA A 69 -4.64 -7.46 -11.41
CA ALA A 69 -3.87 -8.55 -10.85
C ALA A 69 -2.86 -9.10 -11.86
N ASP A 70 -1.66 -9.38 -11.37
CA ASP A 70 -0.62 -10.05 -12.16
C ASP A 70 -0.80 -11.56 -11.96
N LEU A 71 -1.23 -12.25 -12.99
CA LEU A 71 -1.57 -13.67 -12.93
C LEU A 71 -0.38 -14.60 -13.20
N LYS A 72 0.81 -14.07 -13.39
CA LYS A 72 2.01 -14.86 -13.66
C LYS A 72 2.86 -15.08 -12.44
#